data_a3e33a63e5d6b58aba70c32e028ebc01
#
_entry.id   a3e33a63e5d6b58aba70c32e028ebc01
#
_cell.length_a   1.000
_cell.length_b   1.000
_cell.length_c   1.000
_cell.angle_alpha   90.00
_cell.angle_beta   90.00
_cell.angle_gamma   90.00
#
_symmetry.space_group_name_H-M   'P 1'
#
loop_
_entity.id
_entity.type
_entity.pdbx_description
1 polymer ?
#
loop_
_entity_poly.entity_id
_entity_poly.type
_entity_poly.pdbx_seq_one_letter_code
_entity_poly.pdbx_strand_id
1 'polypeptide(L)'
;MAESTKIQSFIKKIFSRKSRQHMTDAELRIVLKQGEKSGAVESGKRTMVEGVFHLGEKPVGAFMTHRSEIQWLDIDADPKEAREAAEKAEDQRFLPVVRGDLDDVAGTVSVRDVLCSLLDDPWPGLKPIMRPPYFIPETMPALKAFESFKKADANDLFVMDEYGGFAGLLTVRSLIEEIVGELSASSEEEETIAKQEDGTWLADGGVSIEDAAQELELKQLGSESHEYHTLAGFILDLAGEIPRPGAYFDYDGYRFQILSMDGNRIDRIKIFKI
;
A
#
# COMPACT_ATOMS: atom_id res chain seq x y z
N MET A 1 -13.64 5.69 37.87
CA MET A 1 -14.41 4.50 38.32
C MET A 1 -15.84 4.42 37.78
N ALA A 2 -16.57 5.51 37.56
CA ALA A 2 -17.97 5.46 37.08
C ALA A 2 -18.16 5.12 35.59
N GLU A 3 -17.19 5.41 34.70
CA GLU A 3 -17.27 5.09 33.27
C GLU A 3 -17.00 3.61 32.96
N SER A 4 -16.09 2.97 33.67
CA SER A 4 -15.80 1.53 33.52
C SER A 4 -17.03 0.66 33.83
N THR A 5 -17.85 1.09 34.79
CA THR A 5 -19.09 0.38 35.21
C THR A 5 -20.19 0.52 34.14
N LYS A 6 -20.29 1.68 33.47
CA LYS A 6 -21.25 1.88 32.35
C LYS A 6 -20.88 1.04 31.13
N ILE A 7 -19.58 0.93 30.83
CA ILE A 7 -19.08 0.12 29.69
C ILE A 7 -19.31 -1.37 29.98
N GLN A 8 -19.02 -1.86 31.18
CA GLN A 8 -19.31 -3.25 31.56
C GLN A 8 -20.82 -3.57 31.56
N SER A 9 -21.67 -2.61 31.96
CA SER A 9 -23.12 -2.78 31.88
C SER A 9 -23.63 -2.81 30.45
N PHE A 10 -23.05 -2.03 29.56
CA PHE A 10 -23.41 -1.99 28.13
C PHE A 10 -22.96 -3.28 27.42
N ILE A 11 -21.75 -3.75 27.68
CA ILE A 11 -21.24 -5.04 27.17
C ILE A 11 -22.09 -6.20 27.71
N LYS A 12 -22.40 -6.21 29.01
CA LYS A 12 -23.35 -7.20 29.59
C LYS A 12 -24.74 -7.12 28.96
N LYS A 13 -25.21 -5.94 28.57
CA LYS A 13 -26.52 -5.74 27.93
C LYS A 13 -26.54 -6.25 26.49
N ILE A 14 -25.42 -6.15 25.78
CA ILE A 14 -25.24 -6.74 24.43
C ILE A 14 -25.17 -8.28 24.53
N PHE A 15 -24.42 -8.83 25.50
CA PHE A 15 -24.24 -10.28 25.64
C PHE A 15 -25.32 -10.99 26.45
N SER A 16 -26.17 -10.28 27.23
CA SER A 16 -27.17 -10.89 28.15
C SER A 16 -28.59 -10.92 27.60
N ARG A 17 -28.86 -10.33 26.43
CA ARG A 17 -30.23 -10.32 25.87
C ARG A 17 -30.32 -11.02 24.55
N LYS A 18 -30.76 -12.25 24.62
CA LYS A 18 -31.42 -13.03 23.57
C LYS A 18 -30.59 -13.37 22.31
N SER A 19 -30.31 -14.64 22.22
CA SER A 19 -30.44 -15.45 21.00
C SER A 19 -29.91 -14.78 19.73
N ARG A 20 -28.75 -15.22 19.23
CA ARG A 20 -28.45 -15.36 17.78
C ARG A 20 -29.08 -14.26 16.87
N GLN A 21 -29.09 -13.01 17.29
CA GLN A 21 -29.29 -11.88 16.40
C GLN A 21 -27.91 -11.46 15.89
N HIS A 22 -27.77 -11.51 14.55
CA HIS A 22 -26.59 -11.08 13.85
C HIS A 22 -26.19 -9.68 14.30
N MET A 23 -24.97 -9.54 14.86
CA MET A 23 -24.39 -8.25 15.15
C MET A 23 -24.22 -7.52 13.81
N THR A 24 -24.65 -6.29 13.74
CA THR A 24 -24.51 -5.47 12.52
C THR A 24 -23.09 -4.94 12.40
N ASP A 25 -22.65 -4.63 11.18
CA ASP A 25 -21.33 -4.04 10.92
C ASP A 25 -21.10 -2.75 11.73
N ALA A 26 -22.16 -1.93 11.89
CA ALA A 26 -22.12 -0.74 12.72
C ALA A 26 -21.84 -1.04 14.20
N GLU A 27 -22.44 -2.10 14.75
CA GLU A 27 -22.20 -2.54 16.14
C GLU A 27 -20.78 -3.08 16.31
N LEU A 28 -20.26 -3.83 15.31
CA LEU A 28 -18.87 -4.31 15.30
C LEU A 28 -17.87 -3.15 15.28
N ARG A 29 -18.09 -2.13 14.45
CA ARG A 29 -17.24 -0.90 14.41
C ARG A 29 -17.22 -0.18 15.76
N ILE A 30 -18.36 -0.10 16.46
CA ILE A 30 -18.41 0.48 17.83
C ILE A 30 -17.57 -0.33 18.82
N VAL A 31 -17.67 -1.66 18.80
CA VAL A 31 -16.91 -2.55 19.68
C VAL A 31 -15.41 -2.45 19.40
N LEU A 32 -14.99 -2.41 18.13
CA LEU A 32 -13.59 -2.22 17.75
C LEU A 32 -13.03 -0.89 18.23
N LYS A 33 -13.78 0.21 18.06
CA LYS A 33 -13.39 1.55 18.54
C LYS A 33 -13.28 1.63 20.07
N GLN A 34 -14.12 0.87 20.78
CA GLN A 34 -14.02 0.76 22.24
C GLN A 34 -12.84 -0.10 22.66
N GLY A 35 -12.57 -1.20 21.92
CA GLY A 35 -11.40 -2.07 22.12
C GLY A 35 -10.07 -1.30 21.98
N GLU A 36 -9.96 -0.44 20.98
CA GLU A 36 -8.79 0.44 20.77
C GLU A 36 -8.61 1.40 21.97
N LYS A 37 -9.68 2.12 22.37
CA LYS A 37 -9.63 3.04 23.52
C LYS A 37 -9.26 2.38 24.83
N SER A 38 -9.52 1.09 24.98
CA SER A 38 -9.17 0.31 26.17
C SER A 38 -7.80 -0.37 26.07
N GLY A 39 -7.07 -0.21 24.96
CA GLY A 39 -5.80 -0.89 24.68
C GLY A 39 -5.93 -2.40 24.38
N ALA A 40 -7.15 -2.92 24.21
CA ALA A 40 -7.39 -4.33 23.89
C ALA A 40 -7.20 -4.64 22.39
N VAL A 41 -7.27 -3.61 21.54
CA VAL A 41 -7.07 -3.70 20.09
C VAL A 41 -6.11 -2.59 19.67
N GLU A 42 -5.03 -2.96 19.01
CA GLU A 42 -4.07 -2.02 18.41
C GLU A 42 -4.72 -1.26 17.24
N SER A 43 -4.32 0.00 17.04
CA SER A 43 -4.88 0.86 15.99
C SER A 43 -4.77 0.24 14.59
N GLY A 44 -3.62 -0.36 14.25
CA GLY A 44 -3.40 -1.05 12.98
C GLY A 44 -4.38 -2.20 12.74
N LYS A 45 -4.66 -3.01 13.76
CA LYS A 45 -5.65 -4.10 13.67
C LYS A 45 -7.06 -3.57 13.41
N ARG A 46 -7.44 -2.43 14.04
CA ARG A 46 -8.72 -1.78 13.79
C ARG A 46 -8.83 -1.30 12.34
N THR A 47 -7.79 -0.61 11.83
CA THR A 47 -7.74 -0.13 10.45
C THR A 47 -7.91 -1.25 9.44
N MET A 48 -7.20 -2.37 9.61
CA MET A 48 -7.35 -3.55 8.74
C MET A 48 -8.77 -4.12 8.74
N VAL A 49 -9.42 -4.19 9.91
CA VAL A 49 -10.80 -4.68 9.99
C VAL A 49 -11.78 -3.69 9.32
N GLU A 50 -11.58 -2.39 9.48
CA GLU A 50 -12.36 -1.36 8.78
C GLU A 50 -12.18 -1.46 7.26
N GLY A 51 -10.97 -1.72 6.74
CA GLY A 51 -10.70 -1.97 5.32
C GLY A 51 -11.46 -3.20 4.79
N VAL A 52 -11.50 -4.29 5.55
CA VAL A 52 -12.30 -5.48 5.17
C VAL A 52 -13.80 -5.15 5.06
N PHE A 53 -14.35 -4.36 5.99
CA PHE A 53 -15.74 -3.90 5.90
C PHE A 53 -15.96 -3.02 4.67
N HIS A 54 -15.02 -2.10 4.39
CA HIS A 54 -15.09 -1.23 3.23
C HIS A 54 -15.13 -2.02 1.91
N LEU A 55 -14.27 -3.02 1.76
CA LEU A 55 -14.31 -3.95 0.63
C LEU A 55 -15.63 -4.71 0.51
N GLY A 56 -16.26 -5.06 1.65
CA GLY A 56 -17.56 -5.74 1.66
C GLY A 56 -18.73 -4.86 1.19
N GLU A 57 -18.62 -3.54 1.37
CA GLU A 57 -19.65 -2.57 1.07
C GLU A 57 -19.58 -2.02 -0.37
N LYS A 58 -18.44 -2.14 -1.05
CA LYS A 58 -18.18 -1.51 -2.35
C LYS A 58 -18.06 -2.53 -3.48
N PRO A 59 -18.45 -2.14 -4.70
CA PRO A 59 -18.22 -2.95 -5.91
C PRO A 59 -16.76 -2.86 -6.37
N VAL A 60 -16.36 -3.81 -7.23
CA VAL A 60 -15.04 -3.89 -7.86
C VAL A 60 -14.64 -2.59 -8.55
N GLY A 61 -15.60 -1.92 -9.21
CA GLY A 61 -15.34 -0.64 -9.90
C GLY A 61 -14.77 0.47 -9.03
N ALA A 62 -14.97 0.38 -7.69
CA ALA A 62 -14.41 1.37 -6.76
C ALA A 62 -12.90 1.19 -6.49
N PHE A 63 -12.32 0.04 -6.88
CA PHE A 63 -10.94 -0.35 -6.56
C PHE A 63 -10.11 -0.72 -7.78
N MET A 64 -10.69 -0.70 -8.97
CA MET A 64 -9.99 -0.98 -10.21
C MET A 64 -9.17 0.23 -10.68
N THR A 65 -8.10 -0.03 -11.40
CA THR A 65 -7.45 0.97 -12.26
C THR A 65 -8.32 1.18 -13.48
N HIS A 66 -8.73 2.43 -13.74
CA HIS A 66 -9.62 2.75 -14.85
C HIS A 66 -8.93 2.58 -16.20
N ARG A 67 -9.68 2.18 -17.24
CA ARG A 67 -9.15 1.93 -18.61
C ARG A 67 -8.30 3.07 -19.20
N SER A 68 -8.56 4.32 -18.81
CA SER A 68 -7.80 5.49 -19.26
C SER A 68 -6.36 5.59 -18.71
N GLU A 69 -6.06 4.84 -17.66
CA GLU A 69 -4.77 4.84 -16.95
C GLU A 69 -3.94 3.59 -17.28
N ILE A 70 -4.54 2.64 -18.04
CA ILE A 70 -3.93 1.35 -18.32
C ILE A 70 -3.12 1.41 -19.61
N GLN A 71 -1.86 1.00 -19.53
CA GLN A 71 -1.06 0.71 -20.71
C GLN A 71 -1.49 -0.61 -21.33
N TRP A 72 -1.54 -0.69 -22.65
CA TRP A 72 -1.96 -1.86 -23.41
C TRP A 72 -1.13 -2.04 -24.67
N LEU A 73 -1.23 -3.20 -25.32
CA LEU A 73 -0.54 -3.54 -26.55
C LEU A 73 -1.53 -4.03 -27.62
N ASP A 74 -1.33 -3.62 -28.85
CA ASP A 74 -1.99 -4.27 -29.98
C ASP A 74 -1.38 -5.67 -30.20
N ILE A 75 -2.20 -6.65 -30.59
CA ILE A 75 -1.77 -8.04 -30.83
C ILE A 75 -0.71 -8.16 -31.92
N ASP A 76 -0.69 -7.22 -32.84
CA ASP A 76 0.24 -7.12 -33.96
C ASP A 76 1.33 -6.04 -33.73
N ALA A 77 1.50 -5.55 -32.47
CA ALA A 77 2.54 -4.62 -32.10
C ALA A 77 3.93 -5.09 -32.53
N ASP A 78 4.78 -4.17 -32.94
CA ASP A 78 6.18 -4.45 -33.26
C ASP A 78 7.08 -4.48 -32.01
N PRO A 79 8.34 -4.94 -32.09
CA PRO A 79 9.25 -5.01 -30.93
C PRO A 79 9.49 -3.66 -30.25
N LYS A 80 9.44 -2.56 -31.01
CA LYS A 80 9.66 -1.21 -30.48
C LYS A 80 8.44 -0.75 -29.65
N GLU A 81 7.26 -0.93 -30.21
CA GLU A 81 5.98 -0.65 -29.52
C GLU A 81 5.84 -1.48 -28.25
N ALA A 82 6.18 -2.77 -28.29
CA ALA A 82 6.15 -3.67 -27.15
C ALA A 82 7.10 -3.20 -26.03
N ARG A 83 8.31 -2.74 -26.38
CA ARG A 83 9.27 -2.17 -25.45
C ARG A 83 8.76 -0.87 -24.83
N GLU A 84 8.29 0.07 -25.64
CA GLU A 84 7.79 1.36 -25.17
C GLU A 84 6.60 1.20 -24.21
N ALA A 85 5.68 0.29 -24.49
CA ALA A 85 4.56 0.00 -23.60
C ALA A 85 5.03 -0.62 -22.27
N ALA A 86 6.01 -1.55 -22.33
CA ALA A 86 6.59 -2.16 -21.14
C ALA A 86 7.34 -1.15 -20.26
N GLU A 87 8.05 -0.19 -20.87
CA GLU A 87 8.75 0.89 -20.15
C GLU A 87 7.79 1.91 -19.51
N LYS A 88 6.64 2.16 -20.14
CA LYS A 88 5.59 3.06 -19.60
C LYS A 88 4.69 2.42 -18.57
N ALA A 89 4.78 1.11 -18.40
CA ALA A 89 3.87 0.36 -17.54
C ALA A 89 4.09 0.59 -16.05
N GLU A 90 5.18 1.30 -15.64
CA GLU A 90 5.54 1.63 -14.25
C GLU A 90 5.14 0.54 -13.24
N ASP A 91 4.02 0.74 -12.51
CA ASP A 91 3.49 -0.21 -11.51
C ASP A 91 2.61 -1.32 -12.10
N GLN A 92 2.31 -1.27 -13.41
CA GLN A 92 1.46 -2.25 -14.07
C GLN A 92 2.27 -3.51 -14.42
N ARG A 93 1.93 -4.64 -13.81
CA ARG A 93 2.65 -5.91 -14.02
C ARG A 93 2.18 -6.68 -15.27
N PHE A 94 0.95 -6.44 -15.72
CA PHE A 94 0.32 -7.11 -16.85
C PHE A 94 -0.28 -6.07 -17.80
N LEU A 95 -0.10 -6.32 -19.10
CA LEU A 95 -0.61 -5.48 -20.16
C LEU A 95 -1.76 -6.20 -20.86
N PRO A 96 -2.94 -5.57 -21.02
CA PRO A 96 -3.95 -6.04 -21.97
C PRO A 96 -3.38 -6.11 -23.37
N VAL A 97 -3.68 -7.20 -24.08
CA VAL A 97 -3.42 -7.34 -25.51
C VAL A 97 -4.75 -7.25 -26.23
N VAL A 98 -4.88 -6.30 -27.15
CA VAL A 98 -6.15 -5.97 -27.83
C VAL A 98 -6.05 -6.14 -29.33
N ARG A 99 -7.18 -6.10 -30.03
CA ARG A 99 -7.27 -6.00 -31.50
C ARG A 99 -7.86 -4.64 -31.87
N GLY A 100 -6.98 -3.67 -32.07
CA GLY A 100 -7.36 -2.32 -32.43
C GLY A 100 -7.69 -1.41 -31.27
N ASP A 101 -8.57 -1.82 -30.35
CA ASP A 101 -8.94 -1.02 -29.18
C ASP A 101 -9.17 -1.86 -27.91
N LEU A 102 -9.35 -1.17 -26.78
CA LEU A 102 -9.56 -1.79 -25.45
C LEU A 102 -10.90 -2.54 -25.31
N ASP A 103 -11.83 -2.42 -26.25
CA ASP A 103 -13.10 -3.15 -26.17
C ASP A 103 -12.99 -4.55 -26.81
N ASP A 104 -11.94 -4.83 -27.62
CA ASP A 104 -11.61 -6.19 -28.12
C ASP A 104 -10.33 -6.73 -27.47
N VAL A 105 -10.42 -7.11 -26.20
CA VAL A 105 -9.29 -7.70 -25.47
C VAL A 105 -9.07 -9.16 -25.90
N ALA A 106 -7.93 -9.42 -26.55
CA ALA A 106 -7.52 -10.75 -27.02
C ALA A 106 -6.86 -11.59 -25.91
N GLY A 107 -6.19 -10.95 -24.95
CA GLY A 107 -5.45 -11.62 -23.90
C GLY A 107 -4.75 -10.67 -22.95
N THR A 108 -3.83 -11.22 -22.17
CA THR A 108 -2.93 -10.46 -21.31
C THR A 108 -1.52 -11.02 -21.39
N VAL A 109 -0.51 -10.16 -21.23
CA VAL A 109 0.91 -10.54 -21.16
C VAL A 109 1.53 -9.90 -19.92
N SER A 110 2.48 -10.57 -19.29
CA SER A 110 3.25 -9.91 -18.24
C SER A 110 4.32 -8.99 -18.84
N VAL A 111 4.56 -7.83 -18.26
CA VAL A 111 5.63 -6.91 -18.65
C VAL A 111 6.98 -7.65 -18.69
N ARG A 112 7.24 -8.51 -17.72
CA ARG A 112 8.45 -9.34 -17.68
C ARG A 112 8.57 -10.26 -18.90
N ASP A 113 7.48 -10.98 -19.24
CA ASP A 113 7.50 -11.92 -20.38
C ASP A 113 7.69 -11.17 -21.70
N VAL A 114 7.11 -9.97 -21.84
CA VAL A 114 7.34 -9.07 -22.97
C VAL A 114 8.83 -8.71 -23.06
N LEU A 115 9.43 -8.20 -22.00
CA LEU A 115 10.84 -7.81 -21.98
C LEU A 115 11.78 -9.01 -22.23
N CYS A 116 11.46 -10.18 -21.67
CA CYS A 116 12.23 -11.40 -21.96
C CYS A 116 12.13 -11.83 -23.41
N SER A 117 10.93 -11.77 -24.03
CA SER A 117 10.73 -12.17 -25.42
C SER A 117 11.45 -11.27 -26.42
N LEU A 118 11.68 -9.99 -26.05
CA LEU A 118 12.43 -9.05 -26.88
C LEU A 118 13.93 -9.36 -26.98
N LEU A 119 14.43 -10.33 -26.20
CA LEU A 119 15.81 -10.82 -26.32
C LEU A 119 15.97 -11.89 -27.41
N ASP A 120 14.87 -12.44 -27.90
CA ASP A 120 14.89 -13.45 -28.95
C ASP A 120 15.05 -12.79 -30.34
N ASP A 121 15.82 -13.44 -31.22
CA ASP A 121 16.01 -13.02 -32.60
C ASP A 121 15.74 -14.19 -33.57
N PRO A 122 14.71 -14.15 -34.39
CA PRO A 122 13.70 -13.09 -34.51
C PRO A 122 12.70 -13.06 -33.32
N TRP A 123 12.17 -11.87 -33.03
CA TRP A 123 11.15 -11.73 -31.99
C TRP A 123 9.90 -12.55 -32.32
N PRO A 124 9.41 -13.39 -31.37
CA PRO A 124 8.30 -14.32 -31.64
C PRO A 124 6.91 -13.66 -31.63
N GLY A 125 6.82 -12.35 -31.28
CA GLY A 125 5.56 -11.64 -31.07
C GLY A 125 4.90 -11.93 -29.73
N LEU A 126 3.70 -11.38 -29.52
CA LEU A 126 2.99 -11.50 -28.22
C LEU A 126 2.24 -12.84 -28.06
N LYS A 127 1.79 -13.45 -29.17
CA LYS A 127 0.93 -14.65 -29.14
C LYS A 127 1.50 -15.83 -28.31
N PRO A 128 2.80 -16.16 -28.36
CA PRO A 128 3.36 -17.28 -27.58
C PRO A 128 3.37 -17.07 -26.06
N ILE A 129 3.39 -15.80 -25.61
CA ILE A 129 3.46 -15.44 -24.19
C ILE A 129 2.11 -14.96 -23.63
N MET A 130 1.10 -14.84 -24.49
CA MET A 130 -0.22 -14.35 -24.15
C MET A 130 -1.02 -15.39 -23.38
N ARG A 131 -1.75 -14.93 -22.35
CA ARG A 131 -2.69 -15.73 -21.54
C ARG A 131 -4.12 -15.24 -21.79
N PRO A 132 -5.13 -16.11 -21.61
CA PRO A 132 -6.52 -15.69 -21.72
C PRO A 132 -6.87 -14.72 -20.58
N PRO A 133 -7.64 -13.64 -20.87
CA PRO A 133 -8.11 -12.72 -19.85
C PRO A 133 -9.23 -13.36 -19.02
N TYR A 134 -9.32 -13.02 -17.75
CA TYR A 134 -10.44 -13.43 -16.90
C TYR A 134 -11.29 -12.21 -16.54
N PHE A 135 -12.53 -12.20 -17.02
CA PHE A 135 -13.45 -11.09 -16.86
C PHE A 135 -14.35 -11.22 -15.63
N ILE A 136 -14.57 -10.10 -14.95
CA ILE A 136 -15.53 -9.95 -13.87
C ILE A 136 -16.37 -8.69 -14.09
N PRO A 137 -17.65 -8.64 -13.67
CA PRO A 137 -18.45 -7.43 -13.80
C PRO A 137 -18.02 -6.36 -12.78
N GLU A 138 -18.08 -5.08 -13.21
CA GLU A 138 -17.78 -3.91 -12.38
C GLU A 138 -18.62 -3.85 -11.10
N THR A 139 -19.89 -4.30 -11.18
CA THR A 139 -20.84 -4.32 -10.07
C THR A 139 -20.63 -5.46 -9.06
N MET A 140 -19.67 -6.36 -9.31
CA MET A 140 -19.35 -7.46 -8.38
C MET A 140 -18.89 -6.88 -7.04
N PRO A 141 -19.38 -7.41 -5.88
CA PRO A 141 -18.81 -7.04 -4.58
C PRO A 141 -17.31 -7.32 -4.52
N ALA A 142 -16.51 -6.32 -4.11
CA ALA A 142 -15.04 -6.42 -4.18
C ALA A 142 -14.49 -7.60 -3.36
N LEU A 143 -15.09 -7.92 -2.21
CA LEU A 143 -14.68 -9.06 -1.40
C LEU A 143 -14.82 -10.40 -2.14
N LYS A 144 -15.78 -10.53 -3.08
CA LYS A 144 -15.93 -11.73 -3.92
C LYS A 144 -14.85 -11.85 -4.99
N ALA A 145 -14.17 -10.75 -5.35
CA ALA A 145 -13.10 -10.80 -6.34
C ALA A 145 -11.94 -11.69 -5.89
N PHE A 146 -11.68 -11.85 -4.57
CA PHE A 146 -10.68 -12.80 -4.06
C PHE A 146 -10.95 -14.25 -4.48
N GLU A 147 -12.22 -14.66 -4.55
CA GLU A 147 -12.58 -15.97 -5.07
C GLU A 147 -12.31 -16.08 -6.58
N SER A 148 -12.52 -15.00 -7.32
CA SER A 148 -12.24 -14.93 -8.76
C SER A 148 -10.75 -15.02 -9.05
N PHE A 149 -9.90 -14.34 -8.29
CA PHE A 149 -8.43 -14.47 -8.37
C PHE A 149 -7.98 -15.92 -8.17
N LYS A 150 -8.52 -16.61 -7.16
CA LYS A 150 -8.22 -18.03 -6.92
C LYS A 150 -8.67 -18.95 -8.05
N LYS A 151 -9.82 -18.67 -8.67
CA LYS A 151 -10.35 -19.48 -9.79
C LYS A 151 -9.58 -19.24 -11.08
N ALA A 152 -9.18 -18.00 -11.32
CA ALA A 152 -8.42 -17.61 -12.50
C ALA A 152 -6.95 -18.04 -12.44
N ASP A 153 -6.43 -18.36 -11.25
CA ASP A 153 -4.99 -18.53 -10.98
C ASP A 153 -4.18 -17.33 -11.54
N ALA A 154 -4.72 -16.13 -11.34
CA ALA A 154 -4.22 -14.87 -11.88
C ALA A 154 -4.11 -13.82 -10.78
N ASN A 155 -3.26 -12.82 -10.96
CA ASN A 155 -3.10 -11.69 -10.06
C ASN A 155 -3.80 -10.42 -10.56
N ASP A 156 -4.35 -10.48 -11.78
CA ASP A 156 -5.08 -9.41 -12.46
C ASP A 156 -6.39 -9.96 -13.02
N LEU A 157 -7.46 -9.18 -12.88
CA LEU A 157 -8.79 -9.47 -13.41
C LEU A 157 -9.24 -8.30 -14.28
N PHE A 158 -9.83 -8.64 -15.43
CA PHE A 158 -10.39 -7.67 -16.35
C PHE A 158 -11.80 -7.31 -15.90
N VAL A 159 -12.06 -6.03 -15.72
CA VAL A 159 -13.37 -5.54 -15.28
C VAL A 159 -14.17 -5.09 -16.50
N MET A 160 -15.43 -5.59 -16.60
CA MET A 160 -16.38 -5.21 -17.64
C MET A 160 -17.49 -4.35 -17.08
N ASP A 161 -17.91 -3.36 -17.88
CA ASP A 161 -19.11 -2.58 -17.63
C ASP A 161 -20.40 -3.35 -17.97
N GLU A 162 -21.57 -2.72 -17.80
CA GLU A 162 -22.89 -3.31 -18.05
C GLU A 162 -23.15 -3.57 -19.54
N TYR A 163 -22.36 -2.97 -20.44
CA TYR A 163 -22.50 -3.11 -21.90
C TYR A 163 -21.52 -4.15 -22.47
N GLY A 164 -20.66 -4.72 -21.61
CA GLY A 164 -19.64 -5.66 -22.03
C GLY A 164 -18.32 -5.02 -22.50
N GLY A 165 -18.20 -3.69 -22.35
CA GLY A 165 -16.98 -2.96 -22.62
C GLY A 165 -15.94 -3.15 -21.51
N PHE A 166 -14.66 -3.00 -21.85
CA PHE A 166 -13.57 -3.04 -20.87
C PHE A 166 -13.55 -1.76 -20.04
N ALA A 167 -13.80 -1.88 -18.73
CA ALA A 167 -13.84 -0.76 -17.78
C ALA A 167 -12.48 -0.51 -17.12
N GLY A 168 -11.72 -1.58 -16.81
CA GLY A 168 -10.45 -1.45 -16.12
C GLY A 168 -9.82 -2.77 -15.69
N LEU A 169 -8.75 -2.69 -14.91
CA LEU A 169 -8.06 -3.82 -14.30
C LEU A 169 -8.19 -3.77 -12.77
N LEU A 170 -8.49 -4.90 -12.16
CA LEU A 170 -8.41 -5.10 -10.73
C LEU A 170 -7.23 -6.00 -10.41
N THR A 171 -6.38 -5.61 -9.46
CA THR A 171 -5.26 -6.44 -9.00
C THR A 171 -5.51 -6.93 -7.57
N VAL A 172 -4.86 -8.03 -7.20
CA VAL A 172 -4.86 -8.48 -5.79
C VAL A 172 -4.25 -7.40 -4.90
N ARG A 173 -3.23 -6.69 -5.40
CA ARG A 173 -2.55 -5.61 -4.70
C ARG A 173 -3.51 -4.48 -4.32
N SER A 174 -4.31 -3.98 -5.27
CA SER A 174 -5.28 -2.90 -5.01
C SER A 174 -6.26 -3.27 -3.88
N LEU A 175 -6.71 -4.53 -3.81
CA LEU A 175 -7.59 -4.97 -2.73
C LEU A 175 -6.87 -5.14 -1.40
N ILE A 176 -5.59 -5.54 -1.41
CA ILE A 176 -4.80 -5.66 -0.18
C ILE A 176 -4.46 -4.28 0.37
N GLU A 177 -4.13 -3.32 -0.49
CA GLU A 177 -3.87 -1.93 -0.11
C GLU A 177 -5.07 -1.28 0.59
N GLU A 178 -6.29 -1.63 0.18
CA GLU A 178 -7.50 -1.17 0.86
C GLU A 178 -7.65 -1.74 2.29
N ILE A 179 -7.13 -2.94 2.53
CA ILE A 179 -7.19 -3.57 3.86
C ILE A 179 -6.07 -3.06 4.77
N VAL A 180 -4.85 -2.96 4.25
CA VAL A 180 -3.63 -2.71 5.04
C VAL A 180 -3.31 -1.22 5.09
N GLY A 181 -3.86 -0.42 4.20
CA GLY A 181 -3.43 0.93 3.84
C GLY A 181 -2.44 0.87 2.68
N GLU A 182 -2.05 2.02 2.17
CA GLU A 182 -1.10 2.08 1.05
C GLU A 182 0.10 1.18 1.36
N LEU A 183 0.17 0.07 0.64
CA LEU A 183 1.40 -0.67 0.48
C LEU A 183 2.23 0.17 -0.49
N SER A 184 2.74 1.30 0.00
CA SER A 184 3.68 2.09 -0.78
C SER A 184 4.71 1.13 -1.34
N ALA A 185 4.63 0.91 -2.64
CA ALA A 185 5.82 0.58 -3.39
C ALA A 185 6.58 1.90 -3.62
N SER A 186 6.76 2.69 -2.56
CA SER A 186 8.07 3.26 -2.42
C SER A 186 8.94 2.02 -2.48
N SER A 187 9.68 1.83 -3.62
CA SER A 187 10.86 1.01 -3.67
C SER A 187 11.23 0.54 -2.27
N GLU A 188 11.61 -0.73 -2.11
CA GLU A 188 12.44 -1.15 -0.99
C GLU A 188 13.72 -0.26 -0.94
N GLU A 189 13.55 1.02 -0.78
CA GLU A 189 14.42 1.83 0.01
C GLU A 189 14.09 1.36 1.42
N GLU A 190 14.76 0.29 1.84
CA GLU A 190 14.94 -0.03 3.26
C GLU A 190 15.06 1.33 3.93
N GLU A 191 14.19 1.61 4.93
CA GLU A 191 14.30 2.81 5.75
C GLU A 191 15.76 2.88 6.20
N THR A 192 16.57 3.66 5.47
CA THR A 192 18.02 3.56 5.53
C THR A 192 18.61 4.82 6.12
N ILE A 193 19.66 4.62 6.90
CA ILE A 193 20.61 5.66 7.23
C ILE A 193 21.92 5.36 6.50
N ALA A 194 22.31 6.23 5.56
CA ALA A 194 23.47 6.02 4.71
C ALA A 194 24.47 7.15 4.84
N LYS A 195 25.74 6.78 5.11
CA LYS A 195 26.84 7.74 5.14
C LYS A 195 27.18 8.18 3.74
N GLN A 196 27.26 9.49 3.52
CA GLN A 196 27.60 10.12 2.25
C GLN A 196 29.11 10.34 2.11
N GLU A 197 29.56 10.57 0.87
CA GLU A 197 30.99 10.84 0.57
C GLU A 197 31.51 12.12 1.26
N ASP A 198 30.63 13.08 1.56
CA ASP A 198 30.96 14.31 2.27
C ASP A 198 31.08 14.14 3.80
N GLY A 199 30.92 12.92 4.31
CA GLY A 199 30.99 12.59 5.73
C GLY A 199 29.70 12.88 6.51
N THR A 200 28.64 13.31 5.84
CA THR A 200 27.28 13.44 6.43
C THR A 200 26.51 12.12 6.29
N TRP A 201 25.35 12.02 6.94
CA TRP A 201 24.42 10.91 6.73
C TRP A 201 23.12 11.45 6.15
N LEU A 202 22.52 10.68 5.26
CA LEU A 202 21.14 10.86 4.80
C LEU A 202 20.31 9.73 5.39
N ALA A 203 19.22 10.08 6.08
CA ALA A 203 18.35 9.13 6.76
C ALA A 203 16.89 9.36 6.41
N ASP A 204 16.13 8.27 6.35
CA ASP A 204 14.68 8.29 6.33
C ASP A 204 14.15 8.53 7.74
N GLY A 205 13.06 9.29 7.87
CA GLY A 205 12.43 9.53 9.16
C GLY A 205 11.90 8.27 9.84
N GLY A 206 11.59 7.22 9.06
CA GLY A 206 11.11 5.94 9.52
C GLY A 206 12.18 5.00 10.07
N VAL A 207 13.47 5.30 9.86
CA VAL A 207 14.59 4.49 10.40
C VAL A 207 14.38 4.22 11.89
N SER A 208 14.58 2.96 12.31
CA SER A 208 14.48 2.61 13.72
C SER A 208 15.48 3.41 14.55
N ILE A 209 15.10 3.78 15.76
CA ILE A 209 15.98 4.56 16.62
C ILE A 209 17.23 3.76 17.01
N GLU A 210 17.09 2.43 17.07
CA GLU A 210 18.18 1.50 17.34
C GLU A 210 19.21 1.50 16.21
N ASP A 211 18.78 1.44 14.93
CA ASP A 211 19.65 1.46 13.77
C ASP A 211 20.35 2.81 13.63
N ALA A 212 19.61 3.92 13.84
CA ALA A 212 20.19 5.25 13.86
C ALA A 212 21.23 5.41 14.98
N ALA A 213 20.95 4.88 16.17
CA ALA A 213 21.87 4.90 17.30
C ALA A 213 23.15 4.11 17.01
N GLN A 214 23.02 2.96 16.36
CA GLN A 214 24.15 2.11 15.99
C GLN A 214 25.02 2.79 14.93
N GLU A 215 24.45 3.34 13.87
CA GLU A 215 25.18 3.97 12.76
C GLU A 215 25.89 5.27 13.20
N LEU A 216 25.25 6.05 14.07
CA LEU A 216 25.78 7.29 14.62
C LEU A 216 26.65 7.10 15.88
N GLU A 217 26.82 5.88 16.37
CA GLU A 217 27.53 5.55 17.62
C GLU A 217 26.99 6.28 18.87
N LEU A 218 25.68 6.57 18.91
CA LEU A 218 25.01 7.30 19.98
C LEU A 218 24.51 6.37 21.09
N LYS A 219 25.27 6.23 22.16
CA LYS A 219 24.98 5.25 23.25
C LYS A 219 23.72 5.55 24.08
N GLN A 220 23.18 6.77 24.05
CA GLN A 220 22.01 7.18 24.82
C GLN A 220 20.73 7.20 24.00
N LEU A 221 20.81 7.12 22.68
CA LEU A 221 19.68 6.96 21.80
C LEU A 221 19.23 5.48 21.83
N GLY A 222 17.94 5.22 22.04
CA GLY A 222 17.43 3.85 22.06
C GLY A 222 17.45 3.14 23.43
N SER A 223 17.68 3.86 24.54
CA SER A 223 17.50 3.27 25.87
C SER A 223 16.01 3.04 26.18
N GLU A 224 15.68 1.91 26.85
CA GLU A 224 14.34 1.32 27.05
C GLU A 224 13.22 2.22 27.65
N SER A 225 13.45 3.52 27.81
CA SER A 225 12.50 4.45 28.47
C SER A 225 11.87 5.49 27.54
N HIS A 226 12.08 5.45 26.21
CA HIS A 226 11.59 6.48 25.30
C HIS A 226 10.27 6.08 24.63
N GLU A 227 9.34 7.03 24.50
CA GLU A 227 8.03 6.82 23.87
C GLU A 227 8.09 6.80 22.32
N TYR A 228 9.27 6.87 21.72
CA TYR A 228 9.49 6.87 20.27
C TYR A 228 10.29 5.66 19.80
N HIS A 229 9.97 5.18 18.58
CA HIS A 229 10.60 4.01 17.97
C HIS A 229 11.34 4.34 16.66
N THR A 230 11.20 5.57 16.15
CA THR A 230 11.82 6.01 14.90
C THR A 230 12.63 7.29 15.08
N LEU A 231 13.54 7.55 14.15
CA LEU A 231 14.34 8.77 14.11
C LEU A 231 13.46 10.03 14.01
N ALA A 232 12.38 9.98 13.21
CA ALA A 232 11.39 11.06 13.14
C ALA A 232 10.71 11.28 14.50
N GLY A 233 10.31 10.21 15.20
CA GLY A 233 9.71 10.29 16.52
C GLY A 233 10.65 10.94 17.54
N PHE A 234 11.91 10.56 17.54
CA PHE A 234 12.95 11.20 18.35
C PHE A 234 13.08 12.70 18.09
N ILE A 235 13.14 13.12 16.80
CA ILE A 235 13.27 14.53 16.46
C ILE A 235 11.99 15.30 16.83
N LEU A 236 10.81 14.74 16.70
CA LEU A 236 9.56 15.35 17.12
C LEU A 236 9.51 15.56 18.64
N ASP A 237 10.01 14.59 19.42
CA ASP A 237 10.14 14.72 20.89
C ASP A 237 11.14 15.82 21.25
N LEU A 238 12.30 15.84 20.59
CA LEU A 238 13.33 16.88 20.78
C LEU A 238 12.84 18.28 20.40
N ALA A 239 12.01 18.39 19.34
CA ALA A 239 11.45 19.65 18.83
C ALA A 239 10.32 20.20 19.73
N GLY A 240 9.52 19.33 20.34
CA GLY A 240 8.30 19.69 21.08
C GLY A 240 7.15 20.21 20.21
N GLU A 241 7.36 20.33 18.91
CA GLU A 241 6.37 20.75 17.90
C GLU A 241 6.67 20.12 16.54
N ILE A 242 5.73 20.21 15.59
CA ILE A 242 5.95 19.72 14.22
C ILE A 242 6.91 20.67 13.50
N PRO A 243 8.13 20.22 13.12
CA PRO A 243 9.12 21.07 12.49
C PRO A 243 8.75 21.38 11.04
N ARG A 244 9.49 22.35 10.44
CA ARG A 244 9.38 22.67 9.01
C ARG A 244 10.64 22.19 8.26
N PRO A 245 10.55 21.93 6.95
CA PRO A 245 11.73 21.72 6.13
C PRO A 245 12.75 22.83 6.33
N GLY A 246 14.03 22.46 6.49
CA GLY A 246 15.12 23.40 6.79
C GLY A 246 15.40 23.64 8.28
N ALA A 247 14.55 23.17 9.20
CA ALA A 247 14.83 23.20 10.63
C ALA A 247 15.98 22.27 11.01
N TYR A 248 16.75 22.65 12.07
CA TYR A 248 17.80 21.79 12.62
C TYR A 248 17.65 21.62 14.11
N PHE A 249 18.12 20.47 14.59
CA PHE A 249 18.13 20.09 16.00
C PHE A 249 19.50 19.49 16.33
N ASP A 250 20.11 19.95 17.41
CA ASP A 250 21.42 19.48 17.84
C ASP A 250 21.25 18.51 19.01
N TYR A 251 21.90 17.34 18.90
CA TYR A 251 21.89 16.33 19.97
C TYR A 251 23.20 15.51 19.95
N ASP A 252 23.84 15.42 21.11
CA ASP A 252 25.03 14.60 21.38
C ASP A 252 26.15 14.66 20.30
N GLY A 253 26.49 15.89 19.85
CA GLY A 253 27.53 16.12 18.85
C GLY A 253 27.10 15.93 17.41
N TYR A 254 25.80 15.77 17.17
CA TYR A 254 25.21 15.70 15.83
C TYR A 254 24.15 16.79 15.63
N ARG A 255 24.03 17.24 14.40
CA ARG A 255 22.99 18.17 13.93
C ARG A 255 22.10 17.45 12.94
N PHE A 256 20.79 17.42 13.21
CA PHE A 256 19.76 16.82 12.40
C PHE A 256 19.03 17.93 11.63
N GLN A 257 19.13 17.95 10.32
CA GLN A 257 18.43 18.90 9.44
C GLN A 257 17.27 18.20 8.76
N ILE A 258 16.07 18.75 8.88
CA ILE A 258 14.89 18.28 8.16
C ILE A 258 15.00 18.71 6.69
N LEU A 259 15.08 17.75 5.77
CA LEU A 259 15.11 18.04 4.34
C LEU A 259 13.70 18.09 3.74
N SER A 260 12.86 17.11 4.05
CA SER A 260 11.49 17.02 3.56
C SER A 260 10.51 16.55 4.63
N MET A 261 9.24 16.87 4.42
CA MET A 261 8.10 16.45 5.23
C MET A 261 7.05 15.87 4.32
N ASP A 262 6.38 14.80 4.76
CA ASP A 262 5.15 14.30 4.17
C ASP A 262 3.98 14.59 5.11
N GLY A 263 3.19 15.61 4.79
CA GLY A 263 2.18 16.15 5.71
C GLY A 263 2.80 16.58 7.04
N ASN A 264 2.47 15.86 8.11
CA ASN A 264 3.00 16.09 9.46
C ASN A 264 4.13 15.13 9.87
N ARG A 265 4.53 14.23 8.96
CA ARG A 265 5.61 13.27 9.17
C ARG A 265 6.92 13.81 8.62
N ILE A 266 8.01 13.65 9.37
CA ILE A 266 9.36 13.90 8.85
C ILE A 266 9.71 12.76 7.89
N ASP A 267 10.05 13.11 6.65
CA ASP A 267 10.34 12.16 5.57
C ASP A 267 11.86 11.94 5.46
N ARG A 268 12.65 13.01 5.17
CA ARG A 268 14.10 12.92 4.98
C ARG A 268 14.86 13.83 5.92
N ILE A 269 15.97 13.32 6.46
CA ILE A 269 16.82 13.99 7.44
C ILE A 269 18.28 13.92 6.98
N LYS A 270 18.98 15.06 6.98
CA LYS A 270 20.43 15.10 6.81
C LYS A 270 21.08 15.29 8.17
N ILE A 271 22.14 14.48 8.46
CA ILE A 271 22.78 14.47 9.75
C ILE A 271 24.25 14.86 9.57
N PHE A 272 24.72 15.78 10.40
CA PHE A 272 26.09 16.31 10.40
C PHE A 272 26.72 16.02 11.75
N LYS A 273 27.98 15.67 11.77
CA LYS A 273 28.78 15.67 12.99
C LYS A 273 29.29 17.07 13.28
N ILE A 274 29.04 17.62 14.47
CA ILE A 274 29.41 18.99 14.90
C ILE A 274 30.47 18.99 15.97
#